data_feead82cbc07b7ee535eabe71e7a82a9
#
_entry.id   feead82cbc07b7ee535eabe71e7a82a9
#
_cell.length_a   1.000
_cell.length_b   1.000
_cell.length_c   1.000
_cell.angle_alpha   90.00
_cell.angle_beta   90.00
_cell.angle_gamma   90.00
#
_symmetry.space_group_name_H-M   'P 1'
#
loop_
_entity.id
_entity.type
_entity.pdbx_description
1 polymer ?
#
loop_
_entity_poly.entity_id
_entity_poly.type
_entity_poly.pdbx_seq_one_letter_code
_entity_poly.pdbx_strand_id
1 'polypeptide(L)'
;GINEPYDKPPLEAMQLAADELNAKGGIDGRKVEFIVRDMRSETNQAARAANAVIDEGADLLLLPCDPDLAAPGASVGQDRGILSFSLCQASTRVGPQSIGEYVFTPSQAVYLEGYVMAEWASMAKKWKNAYVIRDKSFTYTIDACTGFLNRWKSLGGNVIDTADVHNEDSSIASTITDIKETNPEFVYICSQTPGEATWLRQIRAAGVNQPILSDMAIDGTYWLKSVPNLSDFYYPAAASIFGDDPDPRVNEFVAKIKSETGAPPDTSYSLFGPALLDLYKTAVEEAGTTDSSKLVETLEKFKKVKTIVGDTTYTKEAHIALDRPMRIMQIQNGKISFLQMWQIRQPPTLEG
;
A
#
# COMPACT_ATOMS: atom_id res chain seq x y z
N GLY A 1 15.49 8.22 -2.00
CA GLY A 1 14.91 8.97 -0.89
C GLY A 1 14.25 8.06 0.14
N ILE A 2 13.57 8.61 1.14
CA ILE A 2 12.95 7.84 2.24
C ILE A 2 11.88 6.85 1.73
N ASN A 3 11.22 7.15 0.62
CA ASN A 3 10.18 6.31 0.04
C ASN A 3 10.70 5.26 -0.96
N GLU A 4 12.01 5.11 -1.12
CA GLU A 4 12.60 4.08 -1.99
C GLU A 4 12.07 2.66 -1.69
N PRO A 5 11.88 2.22 -0.43
CA PRO A 5 11.36 0.89 -0.12
C PRO A 5 9.95 0.62 -0.66
N TYR A 6 9.18 1.66 -0.95
CA TYR A 6 7.82 1.57 -1.48
C TYR A 6 7.77 1.75 -3.01
N ASP A 7 8.54 2.69 -3.56
CA ASP A 7 8.49 3.09 -4.98
C ASP A 7 9.29 2.15 -5.89
N LYS A 8 10.47 1.73 -5.45
CA LYS A 8 11.41 0.94 -6.24
C LYS A 8 10.91 -0.48 -6.55
N PRO A 9 10.41 -1.26 -5.57
CA PRO A 9 9.97 -2.63 -5.82
C PRO A 9 8.88 -2.76 -6.89
N PRO A 10 7.77 -1.98 -6.87
CA PRO A 10 6.77 -2.07 -7.92
C PRO A 10 7.27 -1.58 -9.28
N LEU A 11 8.14 -0.55 -9.33
CA LEU A 11 8.72 -0.08 -10.59
C LEU A 11 9.60 -1.15 -11.24
N GLU A 12 10.53 -1.76 -10.49
CA GLU A 12 11.41 -2.81 -11.01
C GLU A 12 10.62 -4.03 -11.50
N ALA A 13 9.63 -4.47 -10.72
CA ALA A 13 8.77 -5.57 -11.12
C ALA A 13 7.92 -5.25 -12.36
N MET A 14 7.45 -4.00 -12.50
CA MET A 14 6.76 -3.54 -13.70
C MET A 14 7.68 -3.52 -14.92
N GLN A 15 8.92 -3.11 -14.77
CA GLN A 15 9.92 -3.13 -15.86
C GLN A 15 10.17 -4.56 -16.36
N LEU A 16 10.35 -5.53 -15.46
CA LEU A 16 10.48 -6.94 -15.81
C LEU A 16 9.24 -7.47 -16.55
N ALA A 17 8.05 -7.14 -16.06
CA ALA A 17 6.80 -7.54 -16.71
C ALA A 17 6.65 -6.88 -18.11
N ALA A 18 7.10 -5.64 -18.26
CA ALA A 18 7.09 -4.93 -19.54
C ALA A 18 8.06 -5.54 -20.53
N ASP A 19 9.25 -5.98 -20.12
CA ASP A 19 10.21 -6.66 -20.99
C ASP A 19 9.62 -7.94 -21.57
N GLU A 20 8.91 -8.73 -20.75
CA GLU A 20 8.23 -9.93 -21.23
C GLU A 20 7.08 -9.62 -22.19
N LEU A 21 6.32 -8.58 -21.87
CA LEU A 21 5.24 -8.12 -22.72
C LEU A 21 5.77 -7.64 -24.07
N ASN A 22 6.88 -6.91 -24.07
CA ASN A 22 7.58 -6.44 -25.27
C ASN A 22 8.10 -7.60 -26.13
N ALA A 23 8.60 -8.67 -25.50
CA ALA A 23 9.02 -9.88 -26.21
C ALA A 23 7.85 -10.59 -26.93
N LYS A 24 6.62 -10.36 -26.47
CA LYS A 24 5.37 -10.89 -27.05
C LYS A 24 4.67 -9.92 -28.01
N GLY A 25 5.28 -8.76 -28.31
CA GLY A 25 4.73 -7.77 -29.24
C GLY A 25 4.22 -6.48 -28.57
N GLY A 26 4.35 -6.33 -27.26
CA GLY A 26 3.94 -5.13 -26.52
C GLY A 26 2.44 -5.02 -26.29
N ILE A 27 1.95 -3.80 -26.13
CA ILE A 27 0.52 -3.47 -26.00
C ILE A 27 0.03 -2.93 -27.33
N ASP A 28 -0.94 -3.60 -27.93
CA ASP A 28 -1.48 -3.25 -29.26
C ASP A 28 -0.38 -3.00 -30.32
N GLY A 29 0.65 -3.88 -30.32
CA GLY A 29 1.79 -3.80 -31.23
C GLY A 29 2.83 -2.72 -30.87
N ARG A 30 2.67 -1.98 -29.81
CA ARG A 30 3.58 -0.93 -29.33
C ARG A 30 4.41 -1.43 -28.14
N LYS A 31 5.71 -1.15 -28.16
CA LYS A 31 6.58 -1.44 -27.02
C LYS A 31 6.31 -0.50 -25.85
N VAL A 32 6.41 -1.04 -24.63
CA VAL A 32 6.43 -0.26 -23.40
C VAL A 32 7.86 0.19 -23.13
N GLU A 33 8.07 1.49 -22.99
CA GLU A 33 9.35 2.11 -22.65
C GLU A 33 9.19 2.98 -21.41
N PHE A 34 10.23 3.13 -20.60
CA PHE A 34 10.19 3.91 -19.38
C PHE A 34 11.07 5.14 -19.48
N ILE A 35 10.48 6.31 -19.18
CA ILE A 35 11.17 7.58 -18.97
C ILE A 35 11.20 7.83 -17.45
N VAL A 36 12.36 7.74 -16.81
CA VAL A 36 12.46 7.81 -15.36
C VAL A 36 13.10 9.12 -14.91
N ARG A 37 12.48 9.77 -13.93
CA ARG A 37 13.00 10.95 -13.25
C ARG A 37 12.94 10.75 -11.72
N ASP A 38 14.10 10.82 -11.08
CA ASP A 38 14.19 10.72 -9.62
C ASP A 38 13.82 12.06 -8.97
N MET A 39 12.73 12.06 -8.21
CA MET A 39 12.28 13.20 -7.43
C MET A 39 12.85 13.24 -6.00
N ARG A 40 13.68 12.27 -5.60
CA ARG A 40 14.40 12.19 -4.31
C ARG A 40 13.49 12.19 -3.07
N SER A 41 12.23 11.77 -3.21
CA SER A 41 11.20 11.92 -2.18
C SER A 41 10.98 13.36 -1.71
N GLU A 42 11.13 14.33 -2.63
CA GLU A 42 10.93 15.76 -2.37
C GLU A 42 9.65 16.24 -3.06
N THR A 43 8.64 16.62 -2.28
CA THR A 43 7.32 17.08 -2.78
C THR A 43 7.45 18.22 -3.81
N ASN A 44 8.40 19.15 -3.60
CA ASN A 44 8.65 20.27 -4.51
C ASN A 44 9.26 19.85 -5.87
N GLN A 45 9.76 18.62 -6.01
CA GLN A 45 10.28 18.08 -7.27
C GLN A 45 9.21 17.30 -8.04
N ALA A 46 8.13 16.84 -7.39
CA ALA A 46 7.14 15.95 -7.99
C ALA A 46 6.48 16.53 -9.25
N ALA A 47 5.93 17.75 -9.16
CA ALA A 47 5.31 18.41 -10.31
C ALA A 47 6.31 18.70 -11.45
N ARG A 48 7.57 19.03 -11.11
CA ARG A 48 8.63 19.27 -12.12
C ARG A 48 9.01 17.98 -12.83
N ALA A 49 9.18 16.89 -12.10
CA ALA A 49 9.47 15.58 -12.67
C ALA A 49 8.33 15.09 -13.58
N ALA A 50 7.08 15.26 -13.14
CA ALA A 50 5.90 14.91 -13.92
C ALA A 50 5.85 15.69 -15.26
N ASN A 51 6.02 17.01 -15.23
CA ASN A 51 6.09 17.80 -16.46
C ASN A 51 7.21 17.34 -17.38
N ALA A 52 8.41 17.07 -16.84
CA ALA A 52 9.56 16.66 -17.65
C ALA A 52 9.29 15.35 -18.41
N VAL A 53 8.72 14.32 -17.77
CA VAL A 53 8.43 13.05 -18.45
C VAL A 53 7.29 13.18 -19.47
N ILE A 54 6.29 14.02 -19.21
CA ILE A 54 5.22 14.32 -20.17
C ILE A 54 5.78 15.08 -21.39
N ASP A 55 6.63 16.06 -21.18
CA ASP A 55 7.26 16.85 -22.26
C ASP A 55 8.20 15.98 -23.14
N GLU A 56 8.71 14.87 -22.59
CA GLU A 56 9.46 13.86 -23.34
C GLU A 56 8.57 12.84 -24.08
N GLY A 57 7.25 12.98 -23.98
CA GLY A 57 6.28 12.20 -24.76
C GLY A 57 5.70 10.98 -24.04
N ALA A 58 5.67 10.97 -22.71
CA ALA A 58 5.01 9.89 -21.97
C ALA A 58 3.50 9.87 -22.24
N ASP A 59 2.96 8.72 -22.66
CA ASP A 59 1.52 8.47 -22.84
C ASP A 59 0.81 8.15 -21.51
N LEU A 60 1.57 7.71 -20.51
CA LEU A 60 1.11 7.35 -19.16
C LEU A 60 2.07 7.94 -18.14
N LEU A 61 1.56 8.64 -17.13
CA LEU A 61 2.35 9.14 -16.03
C LEU A 61 2.31 8.14 -14.85
N LEU A 62 3.48 7.68 -14.41
CA LEU A 62 3.62 6.89 -13.19
C LEU A 62 3.98 7.79 -12.01
N LEU A 63 3.27 7.62 -10.90
CA LEU A 63 3.39 8.43 -9.69
C LEU A 63 3.92 7.58 -8.52
N PRO A 64 4.60 8.19 -7.54
CA PRO A 64 5.08 7.48 -6.36
C PRO A 64 3.94 6.89 -5.49
N CYS A 65 4.31 6.05 -4.54
CA CYS A 65 3.38 5.38 -3.63
C CYS A 65 2.88 6.29 -2.49
N ASP A 66 3.71 7.20 -2.02
CA ASP A 66 3.29 8.12 -0.96
C ASP A 66 2.31 9.16 -1.52
N PRO A 67 1.11 9.36 -0.91
CA PRO A 67 0.10 10.28 -1.41
C PRO A 67 0.55 11.73 -1.42
N ASP A 68 1.37 12.16 -0.44
CA ASP A 68 1.87 13.54 -0.35
C ASP A 68 2.89 13.85 -1.47
N LEU A 69 3.56 12.79 -1.98
CA LEU A 69 4.48 12.87 -3.12
C LEU A 69 3.76 12.67 -4.47
N ALA A 70 2.69 11.86 -4.49
CA ALA A 70 1.92 11.58 -5.70
C ALA A 70 1.04 12.76 -6.11
N ALA A 71 0.41 13.44 -5.16
CA ALA A 71 -0.60 14.48 -5.43
C ALA A 71 -0.12 15.61 -6.35
N PRO A 72 1.08 16.20 -6.20
CA PRO A 72 1.54 17.25 -7.13
C PRO A 72 1.74 16.75 -8.56
N GLY A 73 2.23 15.54 -8.75
CA GLY A 73 2.36 14.90 -10.06
C GLY A 73 1.02 14.54 -10.68
N ALA A 74 0.08 14.04 -9.86
CA ALA A 74 -1.29 13.74 -10.28
C ALA A 74 -2.02 15.01 -10.77
N SER A 75 -1.85 16.14 -10.07
CA SER A 75 -2.40 17.43 -10.51
C SER A 75 -1.86 17.85 -11.87
N VAL A 76 -0.56 17.65 -12.13
CA VAL A 76 0.04 17.89 -13.45
C VAL A 76 -0.60 17.00 -14.51
N GLY A 77 -0.75 15.69 -14.24
CA GLY A 77 -1.43 14.75 -15.15
C GLY A 77 -2.86 15.19 -15.45
N GLN A 78 -3.62 15.58 -14.44
CA GLN A 78 -4.98 16.12 -14.57
C GLN A 78 -5.02 17.36 -15.47
N ASP A 79 -4.17 18.36 -15.18
CA ASP A 79 -4.13 19.62 -15.93
C ASP A 79 -3.70 19.44 -17.40
N ARG A 80 -2.86 18.45 -17.65
CA ARG A 80 -2.35 18.09 -18.99
C ARG A 80 -3.23 17.08 -19.74
N GLY A 81 -4.27 16.53 -19.08
CA GLY A 81 -5.13 15.50 -19.65
C GLY A 81 -4.40 14.17 -19.91
N ILE A 82 -3.41 13.84 -19.11
CA ILE A 82 -2.61 12.61 -19.22
C ILE A 82 -3.04 11.62 -18.12
N LEU A 83 -3.41 10.41 -18.53
CA LEU A 83 -3.72 9.32 -17.60
C LEU A 83 -2.53 9.10 -16.67
N SER A 84 -2.81 9.06 -15.39
CA SER A 84 -1.82 8.88 -14.33
C SER A 84 -2.16 7.66 -13.48
N PHE A 85 -1.17 6.82 -13.21
CA PHE A 85 -1.29 5.76 -12.23
C PHE A 85 -0.24 5.94 -11.15
N SER A 86 -0.65 5.94 -9.89
CA SER A 86 0.33 5.72 -8.84
C SER A 86 0.72 4.25 -8.77
N LEU A 87 2.00 3.99 -8.51
CA LEU A 87 2.52 2.63 -8.36
C LEU A 87 1.77 1.87 -7.25
N CYS A 88 1.50 2.51 -6.11
CA CYS A 88 0.82 1.86 -4.99
C CYS A 88 0.17 2.80 -3.96
N GLN A 89 -0.04 4.10 -4.27
CA GLN A 89 -0.67 4.99 -3.29
C GLN A 89 -2.06 4.48 -2.86
N ALA A 90 -2.40 4.66 -1.61
CA ALA A 90 -3.58 4.09 -0.99
C ALA A 90 -4.57 5.14 -0.44
N SER A 91 -4.26 6.44 -0.53
CA SER A 91 -5.16 7.50 -0.06
C SER A 91 -6.24 7.83 -1.08
N THR A 92 -7.49 7.88 -0.63
CA THR A 92 -8.62 8.35 -1.44
C THR A 92 -8.53 9.84 -1.79
N ARG A 93 -7.65 10.59 -1.11
CA ARG A 93 -7.37 12.01 -1.38
C ARG A 93 -6.57 12.22 -2.67
N VAL A 94 -5.96 11.17 -3.23
CA VAL A 94 -5.32 11.21 -4.55
C VAL A 94 -6.21 10.43 -5.53
N GLY A 95 -7.32 11.05 -5.90
CA GLY A 95 -8.35 10.44 -6.72
C GLY A 95 -9.36 11.46 -7.23
N PRO A 96 -10.50 10.99 -7.80
CA PRO A 96 -11.49 11.84 -8.47
C PRO A 96 -12.04 12.96 -7.59
N GLN A 97 -12.19 12.73 -6.29
CA GLN A 97 -12.79 13.67 -5.35
C GLN A 97 -11.93 14.90 -5.06
N SER A 98 -10.60 14.79 -5.21
CA SER A 98 -9.66 15.84 -4.79
C SER A 98 -8.75 16.32 -5.90
N ILE A 99 -8.32 15.43 -6.81
CA ILE A 99 -7.39 15.75 -7.90
C ILE A 99 -8.16 15.84 -9.23
N GLY A 100 -8.94 14.80 -9.56
CA GLY A 100 -9.68 14.68 -10.80
C GLY A 100 -9.65 13.28 -11.40
N GLU A 101 -10.30 13.14 -12.56
CA GLU A 101 -10.61 11.84 -13.15
C GLU A 101 -9.42 11.10 -13.78
N TYR A 102 -8.27 11.77 -14.01
CA TYR A 102 -7.14 11.18 -14.70
C TYR A 102 -6.18 10.39 -13.80
N VAL A 103 -6.45 10.24 -12.51
CA VAL A 103 -5.56 9.52 -11.58
C VAL A 103 -6.19 8.24 -11.04
N PHE A 104 -5.44 7.14 -11.13
CA PHE A 104 -5.80 5.79 -10.70
C PHE A 104 -4.69 5.15 -9.85
N THR A 105 -5.01 4.05 -9.16
CA THR A 105 -4.04 3.23 -8.45
C THR A 105 -4.45 1.75 -8.46
N PRO A 106 -3.53 0.80 -8.62
CA PRO A 106 -3.83 -0.63 -8.47
C PRO A 106 -4.03 -1.06 -7.01
N SER A 107 -3.74 -0.16 -6.06
CA SER A 107 -3.80 -0.42 -4.63
C SER A 107 -5.23 -0.50 -4.10
N GLN A 108 -5.37 -0.87 -2.84
CA GLN A 108 -6.58 -0.72 -2.04
C GLN A 108 -6.51 0.56 -1.22
N ALA A 109 -7.68 1.07 -0.83
CA ALA A 109 -7.74 2.24 0.05
C ALA A 109 -7.12 1.92 1.43
N VAL A 110 -6.34 2.84 1.95
CA VAL A 110 -5.70 2.70 3.28
C VAL A 110 -6.73 2.51 4.41
N TYR A 111 -7.91 3.09 4.28
CA TYR A 111 -9.01 2.84 5.22
C TYR A 111 -9.40 1.36 5.28
N LEU A 112 -9.33 0.65 4.15
CA LEU A 112 -9.56 -0.80 4.09
C LEU A 112 -8.56 -1.58 4.96
N GLU A 113 -7.31 -1.16 4.99
CA GLU A 113 -6.27 -1.79 5.82
C GLU A 113 -6.62 -1.70 7.31
N GLY A 114 -7.00 -0.51 7.76
CA GLY A 114 -7.49 -0.28 9.12
C GLY A 114 -8.75 -1.08 9.44
N TYR A 115 -9.72 -1.14 8.51
CA TYR A 115 -10.95 -1.93 8.66
C TYR A 115 -10.65 -3.42 8.82
N VAL A 116 -9.76 -3.96 7.99
CA VAL A 116 -9.32 -5.37 8.05
C VAL A 116 -8.76 -5.69 9.42
N MET A 117 -7.86 -4.86 9.94
CA MET A 117 -7.24 -5.10 11.24
C MET A 117 -8.21 -4.94 12.41
N ALA A 118 -9.11 -3.96 12.36
CA ALA A 118 -10.16 -3.77 13.37
C ALA A 118 -11.14 -4.95 13.41
N GLU A 119 -11.62 -5.41 12.25
CA GLU A 119 -12.50 -6.57 12.17
C GLU A 119 -11.82 -7.84 12.65
N TRP A 120 -10.57 -8.06 12.21
CA TRP A 120 -9.82 -9.25 12.62
C TRP A 120 -9.57 -9.26 14.13
N ALA A 121 -9.15 -8.14 14.71
CA ALA A 121 -8.97 -8.01 16.15
C ALA A 121 -10.28 -8.29 16.94
N SER A 122 -11.39 -7.72 16.48
CA SER A 122 -12.69 -7.87 17.14
C SER A 122 -13.29 -9.26 16.91
N MET A 123 -13.31 -9.76 15.67
CA MET A 123 -14.08 -10.94 15.31
C MET A 123 -13.28 -12.23 15.40
N ALA A 124 -12.00 -12.24 15.03
CA ALA A 124 -11.15 -13.43 15.10
C ALA A 124 -10.49 -13.58 16.47
N LYS A 125 -9.90 -12.50 16.99
CA LYS A 125 -9.19 -12.51 18.28
C LYS A 125 -10.12 -12.26 19.47
N LYS A 126 -11.30 -11.69 19.26
CA LYS A 126 -12.27 -11.33 20.31
C LYS A 126 -11.76 -10.27 21.31
N TRP A 127 -10.74 -9.51 20.91
CA TRP A 127 -10.23 -8.41 21.73
C TRP A 127 -11.22 -7.26 21.81
N LYS A 128 -11.14 -6.49 22.90
CA LYS A 128 -12.05 -5.40 23.20
C LYS A 128 -11.34 -4.09 23.50
N ASN A 129 -10.09 -4.14 23.95
CA ASN A 129 -9.37 -3.01 24.49
C ASN A 129 -8.05 -2.79 23.74
N ALA A 130 -7.97 -1.69 23.00
CA ALA A 130 -6.81 -1.29 22.23
C ALA A 130 -6.09 -0.09 22.84
N TYR A 131 -4.78 -0.04 22.73
CA TYR A 131 -3.98 1.18 22.78
C TYR A 131 -3.57 1.54 21.35
N VAL A 132 -3.65 2.83 20.94
CA VAL A 132 -3.36 3.23 19.56
C VAL A 132 -2.23 4.24 19.51
N ILE A 133 -1.15 3.91 18.77
CA ILE A 133 -0.02 4.81 18.47
C ILE A 133 -0.26 5.39 17.08
N ARG A 134 -0.37 6.72 16.99
CA ARG A 134 -0.73 7.45 15.77
C ARG A 134 0.46 8.27 15.28
N ASP A 135 1.07 7.87 14.19
CA ASP A 135 2.06 8.69 13.50
C ASP A 135 1.35 9.82 12.74
N LYS A 136 1.71 11.06 13.05
CA LYS A 136 1.13 12.27 12.47
C LYS A 136 1.95 12.85 11.32
N SER A 137 3.00 12.15 10.89
CA SER A 137 3.95 12.68 9.90
C SER A 137 3.43 12.66 8.46
N PHE A 138 2.54 11.70 8.12
CA PHE A 138 2.15 11.44 6.74
C PHE A 138 0.63 11.31 6.60
N THR A 139 0.10 11.73 5.44
CA THR A 139 -1.32 11.55 5.11
C THR A 139 -1.71 10.07 5.18
N TYR A 140 -0.86 9.17 4.68
CA TYR A 140 -1.10 7.72 4.73
C TYR A 140 -1.34 7.21 6.16
N THR A 141 -0.44 7.51 7.10
CA THR A 141 -0.52 7.01 8.48
C THR A 141 -1.73 7.58 9.24
N ILE A 142 -2.09 8.84 8.97
CA ILE A 142 -3.29 9.48 9.50
C ILE A 142 -4.55 8.77 9.01
N ASP A 143 -4.62 8.46 7.72
CA ASP A 143 -5.76 7.79 7.10
C ASP A 143 -5.85 6.31 7.55
N ALA A 144 -4.72 5.59 7.71
CA ALA A 144 -4.69 4.24 8.27
C ALA A 144 -5.29 4.19 9.68
N CYS A 145 -4.88 5.12 10.55
CA CYS A 145 -5.44 5.27 11.88
C CYS A 145 -6.93 5.59 11.87
N THR A 146 -7.34 6.49 10.99
CA THR A 146 -8.76 6.88 10.84
C THR A 146 -9.60 5.66 10.49
N GLY A 147 -9.17 4.85 9.51
CA GLY A 147 -9.85 3.62 9.13
C GLY A 147 -9.99 2.65 10.31
N PHE A 148 -8.89 2.37 11.00
CA PHE A 148 -8.93 1.49 12.15
C PHE A 148 -9.87 2.00 13.26
N LEU A 149 -9.74 3.25 13.68
CA LEU A 149 -10.51 3.83 14.77
C LEU A 149 -12.01 3.88 14.46
N ASN A 150 -12.38 4.26 13.24
CA ASN A 150 -13.79 4.30 12.82
C ASN A 150 -14.40 2.89 12.85
N ARG A 151 -13.70 1.91 12.27
CA ARG A 151 -14.21 0.54 12.27
C ARG A 151 -14.21 -0.09 13.66
N TRP A 152 -13.15 0.10 14.43
CA TRP A 152 -13.04 -0.40 15.81
C TRP A 152 -14.18 0.09 16.67
N LYS A 153 -14.46 1.40 16.65
CA LYS A 153 -15.59 2.02 17.35
C LYS A 153 -16.94 1.45 16.89
N SER A 154 -17.14 1.28 15.57
CA SER A 154 -18.40 0.74 15.03
C SER A 154 -18.67 -0.71 15.46
N LEU A 155 -17.63 -1.46 15.79
CA LEU A 155 -17.70 -2.82 16.32
C LEU A 155 -17.85 -2.89 17.86
N GLY A 156 -17.95 -1.74 18.53
CA GLY A 156 -18.03 -1.64 19.97
C GLY A 156 -16.69 -1.87 20.68
N GLY A 157 -15.58 -1.74 19.95
CA GLY A 157 -14.24 -1.79 20.51
C GLY A 157 -13.93 -0.53 21.34
N ASN A 158 -13.16 -0.71 22.40
CA ASN A 158 -12.72 0.36 23.28
C ASN A 158 -11.26 0.75 22.95
N VAL A 159 -10.99 2.03 22.86
CA VAL A 159 -9.63 2.58 22.84
C VAL A 159 -9.33 3.10 24.23
N ILE A 160 -8.45 2.39 24.96
CA ILE A 160 -8.10 2.74 26.34
C ILE A 160 -7.39 4.09 26.35
N ASP A 161 -6.40 4.25 25.45
CA ASP A 161 -5.66 5.49 25.30
C ASP A 161 -5.00 5.57 23.92
N THR A 162 -4.49 6.76 23.58
CA THR A 162 -3.79 7.03 22.31
C THR A 162 -2.53 7.86 22.55
N ALA A 163 -1.48 7.58 21.78
CA ALA A 163 -0.30 8.44 21.70
C ALA A 163 -0.14 9.00 20.30
N ASP A 164 0.10 10.30 20.20
CA ASP A 164 0.53 10.96 18.96
C ASP A 164 2.06 11.01 18.91
N VAL A 165 2.62 10.56 17.81
CA VAL A 165 4.05 10.48 17.57
C VAL A 165 4.39 11.01 16.17
N HIS A 166 5.66 11.25 15.92
CA HIS A 166 6.18 11.58 14.58
C HIS A 166 7.23 10.55 14.17
N ASN A 167 7.25 10.18 12.89
CA ASN A 167 8.10 9.11 12.36
C ASN A 167 9.59 9.26 12.72
N GLU A 168 10.05 10.49 12.88
CA GLU A 168 11.41 10.85 13.27
C GLU A 168 11.67 10.79 14.78
N ASP A 169 10.64 10.52 15.60
CA ASP A 169 10.82 10.43 17.06
C ASP A 169 11.75 9.28 17.42
N SER A 170 12.89 9.62 17.97
CA SER A 170 13.91 8.65 18.37
C SER A 170 13.54 7.88 19.64
N SER A 171 12.54 8.33 20.40
CA SER A 171 12.09 7.71 21.64
C SER A 171 10.60 7.90 21.86
N ILE A 172 9.93 6.81 22.26
CA ILE A 172 8.53 6.78 22.71
C ILE A 172 8.40 6.27 24.17
N ALA A 173 9.34 6.66 25.03
CA ALA A 173 9.41 6.14 26.41
C ALA A 173 8.16 6.44 27.23
N SER A 174 7.53 7.62 27.09
CA SER A 174 6.26 7.96 27.73
C SER A 174 5.14 7.03 27.29
N THR A 175 4.98 6.84 25.98
CA THR A 175 4.00 5.93 25.38
C THR A 175 4.15 4.49 25.91
N ILE A 176 5.41 4.02 26.05
CA ILE A 176 5.68 2.69 26.60
C ILE A 176 5.24 2.60 28.09
N THR A 177 5.45 3.66 28.86
CA THR A 177 4.98 3.72 30.25
C THR A 177 3.45 3.64 30.30
N ASP A 178 2.76 4.41 29.48
CA ASP A 178 1.30 4.43 29.42
C ASP A 178 0.72 3.06 28.99
N ILE A 179 1.36 2.38 28.03
CA ILE A 179 0.95 1.02 27.63
C ILE A 179 1.08 0.03 28.81
N LYS A 180 2.14 0.13 29.60
CA LYS A 180 2.32 -0.74 30.78
C LYS A 180 1.29 -0.47 31.87
N GLU A 181 0.96 0.79 32.11
CA GLU A 181 -0.01 1.21 33.13
C GLU A 181 -1.44 0.85 32.72
N THR A 182 -1.80 1.05 31.46
CA THR A 182 -3.14 0.78 30.92
C THR A 182 -3.37 -0.71 30.61
N ASN A 183 -2.30 -1.47 30.36
CA ASN A 183 -2.30 -2.91 30.07
C ASN A 183 -3.36 -3.33 29.04
N PRO A 184 -3.31 -2.82 27.79
CA PRO A 184 -4.29 -3.14 26.76
C PRO A 184 -4.20 -4.60 26.31
N GLU A 185 -5.24 -5.14 25.66
CA GLU A 185 -5.20 -6.48 25.06
C GLU A 185 -4.29 -6.53 23.85
N PHE A 186 -4.15 -5.41 23.14
CA PHE A 186 -3.21 -5.24 22.03
C PHE A 186 -2.89 -3.76 21.79
N VAL A 187 -1.81 -3.52 21.06
CA VAL A 187 -1.42 -2.19 20.56
C VAL A 187 -1.67 -2.14 19.05
N TYR A 188 -2.28 -1.08 18.55
CA TYR A 188 -2.34 -0.81 17.11
C TYR A 188 -1.42 0.38 16.79
N ILE A 189 -0.54 0.20 15.81
CA ILE A 189 0.40 1.24 15.35
C ILE A 189 0.04 1.59 13.92
N CYS A 190 -0.19 2.87 13.65
CA CYS A 190 -0.33 3.37 12.29
C CYS A 190 0.92 4.19 11.98
N SER A 191 1.86 3.60 11.28
CA SER A 191 3.14 4.24 10.96
C SER A 191 3.81 3.54 9.78
N GLN A 192 4.99 4.02 9.46
CA GLN A 192 5.86 3.42 8.46
C GLN A 192 7.32 3.41 8.94
N THR A 193 8.17 2.68 8.23
CA THR A 193 9.60 2.70 8.49
C THR A 193 10.21 4.08 8.16
N PRO A 194 11.28 4.52 8.87
CA PRO A 194 12.03 3.77 9.90
C PRO A 194 11.46 3.90 11.33
N GLY A 195 10.54 4.84 11.57
CA GLY A 195 10.02 5.16 12.91
C GLY A 195 9.42 3.93 13.59
N GLU A 196 8.51 3.24 12.92
CA GLU A 196 7.84 2.07 13.49
C GLU A 196 8.83 0.97 13.91
N ALA A 197 9.82 0.65 13.08
CA ALA A 197 10.83 -0.34 13.44
C ALA A 197 11.64 0.07 14.69
N THR A 198 11.91 1.36 14.83
CA THR A 198 12.58 1.92 16.02
C THR A 198 11.70 1.76 17.26
N TRP A 199 10.42 2.05 17.16
CA TRP A 199 9.48 1.95 18.29
C TRP A 199 9.21 0.49 18.67
N LEU A 200 9.04 -0.41 17.72
CA LEU A 200 8.88 -1.85 17.96
C LEU A 200 10.05 -2.41 18.79
N ARG A 201 11.27 -2.02 18.46
CA ARG A 201 12.46 -2.40 19.24
C ARG A 201 12.38 -1.89 20.69
N GLN A 202 11.99 -0.62 20.89
CA GLN A 202 11.86 -0.03 22.22
C GLN A 202 10.74 -0.69 23.04
N ILE A 203 9.57 -0.92 22.43
CA ILE A 203 8.42 -1.58 23.04
C ILE A 203 8.82 -2.97 23.56
N ARG A 204 9.45 -3.79 22.71
CA ARG A 204 9.86 -5.15 23.07
C ARG A 204 11.02 -5.16 24.09
N ALA A 205 12.01 -4.27 23.92
CA ALA A 205 13.10 -4.13 24.90
C ALA A 205 12.63 -3.70 26.29
N ALA A 206 11.54 -2.95 26.36
CA ALA A 206 10.91 -2.56 27.63
C ALA A 206 10.06 -3.65 28.27
N GLY A 207 9.94 -4.84 27.65
CA GLY A 207 9.15 -5.97 28.17
C GLY A 207 7.64 -5.85 27.96
N VAL A 208 7.19 -5.00 27.04
CA VAL A 208 5.80 -4.97 26.58
C VAL A 208 5.59 -6.14 25.62
N ASN A 209 4.79 -7.12 26.02
CA ASN A 209 4.56 -8.39 25.31
C ASN A 209 3.18 -8.50 24.66
N GLN A 210 2.33 -7.49 24.83
CA GLN A 210 1.02 -7.46 24.17
C GLN A 210 1.18 -7.66 22.65
N PRO A 211 0.24 -8.34 22.00
CA PRO A 211 0.18 -8.39 20.54
C PRO A 211 0.19 -6.98 19.95
N ILE A 212 0.91 -6.82 18.84
CA ILE A 212 0.95 -5.55 18.11
C ILE A 212 0.33 -5.78 16.73
N LEU A 213 -0.54 -4.89 16.33
CA LEU A 213 -1.11 -4.80 15.01
C LEU A 213 -0.60 -3.53 14.32
N SER A 214 -0.41 -3.61 13.00
CA SER A 214 -0.01 -2.45 12.21
C SER A 214 -0.80 -2.36 10.91
N ASP A 215 -0.53 -1.33 10.11
CA ASP A 215 -0.98 -1.18 8.73
C ASP A 215 -0.02 -1.86 7.73
N MET A 216 -0.29 -1.70 6.43
CA MET A 216 0.51 -2.37 5.40
C MET A 216 1.88 -1.74 5.16
N ALA A 217 2.14 -0.51 5.60
CA ALA A 217 3.42 0.15 5.35
C ALA A 217 4.62 -0.57 6.00
N ILE A 218 4.35 -1.44 6.97
CA ILE A 218 5.40 -2.28 7.58
C ILE A 218 5.73 -3.53 6.75
N ASP A 219 5.00 -3.80 5.66
CA ASP A 219 5.23 -5.00 4.85
C ASP A 219 6.63 -5.03 4.24
N GLY A 220 7.34 -6.12 4.48
CA GLY A 220 8.67 -6.36 3.93
C GLY A 220 9.67 -6.88 4.95
N THR A 221 10.83 -7.30 4.43
CA THR A 221 11.90 -7.91 5.24
C THR A 221 13.04 -6.95 5.58
N TYR A 222 13.13 -5.82 4.88
CA TYR A 222 14.27 -4.89 4.91
C TYR A 222 14.54 -4.26 6.29
N TRP A 223 13.52 -4.08 7.12
CA TRP A 223 13.61 -3.52 8.48
C TRP A 223 13.71 -4.58 9.58
N LEU A 224 13.27 -5.81 9.33
CA LEU A 224 13.06 -6.85 10.35
C LEU A 224 14.31 -7.20 11.15
N LYS A 225 15.49 -7.12 10.51
CA LYS A 225 16.78 -7.34 11.19
C LYS A 225 17.05 -6.37 12.34
N SER A 226 16.41 -5.20 12.34
CA SER A 226 16.54 -4.20 13.41
C SER A 226 15.70 -4.54 14.65
N VAL A 227 14.77 -5.49 14.54
CA VAL A 227 13.89 -5.96 15.63
C VAL A 227 13.97 -7.48 15.71
N PRO A 228 15.11 -8.04 16.12
CA PRO A 228 15.33 -9.48 16.14
C PRO A 228 14.33 -10.17 17.09
N ASN A 229 13.88 -11.37 16.69
CA ASN A 229 12.94 -12.20 17.47
C ASN A 229 11.57 -11.57 17.72
N LEU A 230 11.16 -10.56 16.92
CA LEU A 230 9.82 -10.01 16.99
C LEU A 230 8.77 -11.12 16.93
N SER A 231 7.81 -11.10 17.85
CA SER A 231 6.72 -12.07 17.95
C SER A 231 5.42 -11.36 18.25
N ASP A 232 4.30 -12.07 17.99
CA ASP A 232 2.95 -11.56 18.19
C ASP A 232 2.72 -10.19 17.50
N PHE A 233 3.23 -10.10 16.27
CA PHE A 233 3.05 -8.92 15.42
C PHE A 233 2.26 -9.31 14.17
N TYR A 234 1.25 -8.50 13.82
CA TYR A 234 0.30 -8.78 12.75
C TYR A 234 0.07 -7.54 11.90
N TYR A 235 -0.04 -7.72 10.58
CA TYR A 235 -0.31 -6.63 9.66
C TYR A 235 -1.06 -7.14 8.41
N PRO A 236 -1.80 -6.26 7.70
CA PRO A 236 -2.44 -6.64 6.45
C PRO A 236 -1.43 -6.52 5.30
N ALA A 237 -1.53 -7.37 4.30
CA ALA A 237 -0.70 -7.29 3.09
C ALA A 237 -1.52 -7.57 1.83
N ALA A 238 -1.04 -7.05 0.69
CA ALA A 238 -1.62 -7.34 -0.62
C ALA A 238 -1.37 -8.80 -1.03
N ALA A 239 -0.24 -9.37 -0.61
CA ALA A 239 0.14 -10.74 -0.91
C ALA A 239 1.17 -11.25 0.12
N SER A 240 1.31 -12.59 0.25
CA SER A 240 2.46 -13.17 0.93
C SER A 240 3.57 -13.51 -0.07
N ILE A 241 4.74 -12.94 0.14
CA ILE A 241 5.92 -13.19 -0.71
C ILE A 241 6.82 -14.33 -0.19
N PHE A 242 6.33 -15.09 0.78
CA PHE A 242 7.14 -16.10 1.49
C PHE A 242 6.91 -17.53 0.96
N GLY A 243 6.19 -17.69 -0.16
CA GLY A 243 5.90 -18.98 -0.79
C GLY A 243 4.70 -19.71 -0.19
N ASP A 244 3.95 -19.03 0.67
CA ASP A 244 2.78 -19.54 1.38
C ASP A 244 1.49 -18.76 1.07
N ASP A 245 1.49 -17.94 -0.01
CA ASP A 245 0.29 -17.24 -0.45
C ASP A 245 -0.79 -18.24 -0.93
N PRO A 246 -2.06 -18.03 -0.56
CA PRO A 246 -3.14 -18.90 -1.03
C PRO A 246 -3.42 -18.80 -2.54
N ASP A 247 -2.97 -17.72 -3.20
CA ASP A 247 -3.02 -17.60 -4.66
C ASP A 247 -1.71 -18.15 -5.27
N PRO A 248 -1.74 -19.26 -6.01
CA PRO A 248 -0.52 -19.86 -6.60
C PRO A 248 0.18 -18.90 -7.57
N ARG A 249 -0.52 -17.98 -8.22
CA ARG A 249 0.08 -16.98 -9.13
C ARG A 249 1.08 -16.08 -8.40
N VAL A 250 0.81 -15.74 -7.14
CA VAL A 250 1.74 -14.97 -6.29
C VAL A 250 3.01 -15.76 -6.05
N ASN A 251 2.90 -17.05 -5.67
CA ASN A 251 4.06 -17.89 -5.42
C ASN A 251 4.90 -18.10 -6.69
N GLU A 252 4.24 -18.25 -7.86
CA GLU A 252 4.90 -18.33 -9.17
C GLU A 252 5.64 -17.04 -9.50
N PHE A 253 5.01 -15.87 -9.27
CA PHE A 253 5.64 -14.56 -9.45
C PHE A 253 6.89 -14.40 -8.57
N VAL A 254 6.79 -14.75 -7.28
CA VAL A 254 7.93 -14.69 -6.33
C VAL A 254 9.08 -15.59 -6.79
N ALA A 255 8.76 -16.82 -7.20
CA ALA A 255 9.75 -17.77 -7.71
C ALA A 255 10.44 -17.24 -8.98
N LYS A 256 9.67 -16.62 -9.87
CA LYS A 256 10.17 -16.01 -11.11
C LYS A 256 11.11 -14.83 -10.79
N ILE A 257 10.71 -13.85 -9.97
CA ILE A 257 11.57 -12.74 -9.57
C ILE A 257 12.89 -13.28 -8.99
N LYS A 258 12.81 -14.28 -8.12
CA LYS A 258 14.00 -14.91 -7.54
C LYS A 258 14.90 -15.54 -8.60
N SER A 259 14.34 -16.15 -9.63
CA SER A 259 15.15 -16.78 -10.70
C SER A 259 15.83 -15.73 -11.59
N GLU A 260 15.23 -14.58 -11.79
CA GLU A 260 15.73 -13.52 -12.67
C GLU A 260 16.71 -12.58 -11.97
N THR A 261 16.45 -12.26 -10.69
CA THR A 261 17.22 -11.29 -9.92
C THR A 261 18.20 -11.91 -8.91
N GLY A 262 18.07 -13.21 -8.63
CA GLY A 262 18.86 -13.93 -7.63
C GLY A 262 18.28 -13.86 -6.21
N ALA A 263 17.25 -13.03 -5.96
CA ALA A 263 16.59 -12.90 -4.66
C ALA A 263 15.06 -12.77 -4.82
N PRO A 264 14.28 -13.24 -3.83
CA PRO A 264 12.83 -12.96 -3.82
C PRO A 264 12.59 -11.45 -3.62
N PRO A 265 11.39 -10.95 -3.95
CA PRO A 265 11.05 -9.57 -3.63
C PRO A 265 11.09 -9.33 -2.10
N ASP A 266 11.50 -8.13 -1.70
CA ASP A 266 11.62 -7.77 -0.27
C ASP A 266 10.26 -7.40 0.36
N THR A 267 9.26 -7.07 -0.45
CA THR A 267 7.94 -6.62 -0.04
C THR A 267 6.87 -6.99 -1.08
N SER A 268 5.62 -7.17 -0.64
CA SER A 268 4.49 -7.42 -1.55
C SER A 268 4.15 -6.21 -2.45
N TYR A 269 4.68 -5.04 -2.17
CA TYR A 269 4.55 -3.87 -3.05
C TYR A 269 5.02 -4.15 -4.49
N SER A 270 5.99 -5.06 -4.67
CA SER A 270 6.44 -5.50 -5.99
C SER A 270 5.32 -5.96 -6.92
N LEU A 271 4.22 -6.51 -6.36
CA LEU A 271 3.12 -7.02 -7.17
C LEU A 271 2.24 -5.91 -7.78
N PHE A 272 2.28 -4.69 -7.22
CA PHE A 272 1.47 -3.60 -7.75
C PHE A 272 1.94 -3.13 -9.14
N GLY A 273 3.23 -3.23 -9.44
CA GLY A 273 3.76 -2.86 -10.75
C GLY A 273 3.16 -3.71 -11.90
N PRO A 274 3.29 -5.05 -11.87
CA PRO A 274 2.62 -5.93 -12.83
C PRO A 274 1.11 -5.77 -12.85
N ALA A 275 0.45 -5.58 -11.68
CA ALA A 275 -0.99 -5.34 -11.62
C ALA A 275 -1.40 -4.06 -12.35
N LEU A 276 -0.63 -2.98 -12.20
CA LEU A 276 -0.82 -1.73 -12.92
C LEU A 276 -0.69 -1.94 -14.42
N LEU A 277 0.36 -2.63 -14.85
CA LEU A 277 0.62 -2.90 -16.27
C LEU A 277 -0.53 -3.72 -16.90
N ASP A 278 -1.06 -4.72 -16.17
CA ASP A 278 -2.20 -5.51 -16.60
C ASP A 278 -3.46 -4.66 -16.75
N LEU A 279 -3.73 -3.75 -15.80
CA LEU A 279 -4.88 -2.84 -15.85
C LEU A 279 -4.77 -1.87 -17.03
N TYR A 280 -3.60 -1.27 -17.22
CA TYR A 280 -3.35 -0.37 -18.35
C TYR A 280 -3.47 -1.08 -19.70
N LYS A 281 -2.83 -2.26 -19.83
CA LYS A 281 -2.94 -3.10 -21.02
C LYS A 281 -4.40 -3.44 -21.33
N THR A 282 -5.15 -3.91 -20.35
CA THR A 282 -6.57 -4.24 -20.52
C THR A 282 -7.37 -3.03 -20.97
N ALA A 283 -7.14 -1.86 -20.40
CA ALA A 283 -7.81 -0.63 -20.80
C ALA A 283 -7.50 -0.23 -22.24
N VAL A 284 -6.23 -0.32 -22.66
CA VAL A 284 -5.83 -0.02 -24.07
C VAL A 284 -6.47 -1.00 -25.04
N GLU A 285 -6.46 -2.30 -24.74
CA GLU A 285 -7.05 -3.34 -25.60
C GLU A 285 -8.58 -3.18 -25.72
N GLU A 286 -9.28 -2.84 -24.64
CA GLU A 286 -10.73 -2.62 -24.65
C GLU A 286 -11.12 -1.31 -25.32
N ALA A 287 -10.34 -0.24 -25.13
CA ALA A 287 -10.58 1.06 -25.74
C ALA A 287 -10.13 1.14 -27.21
N GLY A 288 -9.19 0.29 -27.64
CA GLY A 288 -8.56 0.32 -28.97
C GLY A 288 -7.74 1.58 -29.23
N THR A 289 -7.24 2.23 -28.16
CA THR A 289 -6.49 3.50 -28.23
C THR A 289 -5.66 3.73 -26.97
N THR A 290 -4.67 4.62 -27.06
CA THR A 290 -3.91 5.16 -25.92
C THR A 290 -4.37 6.56 -25.51
N ASP A 291 -5.46 7.08 -26.08
CA ASP A 291 -6.05 8.37 -25.69
C ASP A 291 -6.49 8.34 -24.23
N SER A 292 -5.92 9.23 -23.42
CA SER A 292 -6.12 9.23 -21.97
C SER A 292 -7.58 9.37 -21.56
N SER A 293 -8.37 10.20 -22.27
CA SER A 293 -9.78 10.40 -21.91
C SER A 293 -10.61 9.13 -22.16
N LYS A 294 -10.29 8.39 -23.23
CA LYS A 294 -10.93 7.11 -23.54
C LYS A 294 -10.52 6.00 -22.57
N LEU A 295 -9.27 6.03 -22.12
CA LEU A 295 -8.79 5.09 -21.11
C LEU A 295 -9.48 5.33 -19.75
N VAL A 296 -9.67 6.59 -19.35
CA VAL A 296 -10.46 6.94 -18.15
C VAL A 296 -11.89 6.36 -18.24
N GLU A 297 -12.60 6.66 -19.34
CA GLU A 297 -13.95 6.12 -19.58
C GLU A 297 -14.03 4.58 -19.51
N THR A 298 -12.95 3.91 -19.91
CA THR A 298 -12.85 2.45 -19.92
C THR A 298 -12.53 1.91 -18.53
N LEU A 299 -11.53 2.50 -17.86
CA LEU A 299 -11.15 2.12 -16.50
C LEU A 299 -12.30 2.26 -15.50
N GLU A 300 -13.09 3.33 -15.57
CA GLU A 300 -14.25 3.55 -14.71
C GLU A 300 -15.36 2.47 -14.85
N LYS A 301 -15.29 1.67 -15.90
CA LYS A 301 -16.22 0.54 -16.13
C LYS A 301 -15.67 -0.80 -15.62
N PHE A 302 -14.43 -0.84 -15.14
CA PHE A 302 -13.82 -2.07 -14.66
C PHE A 302 -14.57 -2.61 -13.45
N LYS A 303 -14.99 -3.88 -13.55
CA LYS A 303 -15.68 -4.60 -12.48
C LYS A 303 -15.01 -5.95 -12.27
N LYS A 304 -14.33 -6.09 -11.12
CA LYS A 304 -13.64 -7.32 -10.72
C LYS A 304 -12.64 -7.80 -11.78
N VAL A 305 -11.94 -6.85 -12.40
CA VAL A 305 -10.83 -7.18 -13.29
C VAL A 305 -9.75 -7.85 -12.46
N LYS A 306 -9.37 -9.05 -12.87
CA LYS A 306 -8.41 -9.87 -12.13
C LYS A 306 -7.00 -9.37 -12.33
N THR A 307 -6.32 -9.09 -11.23
CA THR A 307 -4.89 -8.79 -11.19
C THR A 307 -4.19 -9.73 -10.22
N ILE A 308 -2.87 -9.69 -10.18
CA ILE A 308 -2.08 -10.50 -9.23
C ILE A 308 -2.29 -10.07 -7.77
N VAL A 309 -2.71 -8.83 -7.52
CA VAL A 309 -3.03 -8.34 -6.17
C VAL A 309 -4.50 -8.55 -5.78
N GLY A 310 -5.30 -9.13 -6.67
CA GLY A 310 -6.73 -9.42 -6.48
C GLY A 310 -7.62 -8.68 -7.48
N ASP A 311 -8.92 -8.81 -7.29
CA ASP A 311 -9.91 -8.19 -8.17
C ASP A 311 -9.90 -6.65 -7.99
N THR A 312 -9.98 -5.93 -9.11
CA THR A 312 -10.01 -4.48 -9.14
C THR A 312 -11.32 -3.99 -9.76
N THR A 313 -12.00 -3.13 -9.05
CA THR A 313 -13.20 -2.42 -9.49
C THR A 313 -12.95 -0.92 -9.37
N TYR A 314 -13.22 -0.19 -10.44
CA TYR A 314 -13.22 1.27 -10.42
C TYR A 314 -14.61 1.81 -10.71
N THR A 315 -14.90 2.99 -10.20
CA THR A 315 -16.11 3.76 -10.50
C THR A 315 -15.71 5.22 -10.71
N LYS A 316 -16.62 6.05 -11.19
CA LYS A 316 -16.38 7.50 -11.34
C LYS A 316 -15.99 8.19 -10.02
N GLU A 317 -16.45 7.64 -8.91
CA GLU A 317 -16.18 8.20 -7.57
C GLU A 317 -14.92 7.61 -6.93
N ALA A 318 -14.50 6.40 -7.36
CA ALA A 318 -13.40 5.67 -6.72
C ALA A 318 -12.49 5.01 -7.77
N HIS A 319 -11.29 5.54 -7.92
CA HIS A 319 -10.22 4.98 -8.76
C HIS A 319 -9.22 4.14 -7.94
N ILE A 320 -9.73 3.47 -6.90
CA ILE A 320 -9.01 2.68 -5.92
C ILE A 320 -9.92 1.56 -5.41
N ALA A 321 -9.37 0.40 -5.05
CA ALA A 321 -10.17 -0.71 -4.53
C ALA A 321 -10.62 -0.45 -3.07
N LEU A 322 -11.92 -0.63 -2.79
CA LEU A 322 -12.52 -0.41 -1.46
C LEU A 322 -12.89 -1.72 -0.73
N ASP A 323 -12.89 -2.86 -1.41
CA ASP A 323 -13.46 -4.11 -0.88
C ASP A 323 -12.57 -5.35 -1.11
N ARG A 324 -11.32 -5.16 -1.53
CA ARG A 324 -10.39 -6.27 -1.81
C ARG A 324 -10.08 -7.07 -0.54
N PRO A 325 -10.14 -8.43 -0.58
CA PRO A 325 -9.65 -9.26 0.51
C PRO A 325 -8.14 -9.06 0.72
N MET A 326 -7.72 -8.98 1.97
CA MET A 326 -6.29 -8.83 2.31
C MET A 326 -5.77 -10.06 3.06
N ARG A 327 -4.47 -10.28 2.98
CA ARG A 327 -3.77 -11.28 3.77
C ARG A 327 -3.50 -10.69 5.15
N ILE A 328 -3.81 -11.43 6.19
CA ILE A 328 -3.27 -11.17 7.53
C ILE A 328 -1.94 -11.90 7.60
N MET A 329 -0.89 -11.14 7.78
CA MET A 329 0.47 -11.64 7.98
C MET A 329 0.78 -11.69 9.48
N GLN A 330 1.64 -12.64 9.84
CA GLN A 330 2.13 -12.79 11.21
C GLN A 330 3.64 -12.78 11.23
N ILE A 331 4.22 -12.10 12.21
CA ILE A 331 5.64 -12.26 12.57
C ILE A 331 5.72 -13.00 13.89
N GLN A 332 6.43 -14.12 13.88
CA GLN A 332 6.67 -14.96 15.05
C GLN A 332 8.14 -15.39 15.09
N ASN A 333 8.83 -15.08 16.18
CA ASN A 333 10.27 -15.33 16.34
C ASN A 333 11.11 -14.75 15.17
N GLY A 334 10.77 -13.56 14.72
CA GLY A 334 11.44 -12.88 13.61
C GLY A 334 11.17 -13.49 12.23
N LYS A 335 10.19 -14.39 12.09
CA LYS A 335 9.81 -15.00 10.82
C LYS A 335 8.42 -14.54 10.40
N ILE A 336 8.31 -14.04 9.18
CA ILE A 336 7.04 -13.64 8.56
C ILE A 336 6.39 -14.86 7.90
N SER A 337 5.06 -14.97 8.03
CA SER A 337 4.25 -15.99 7.35
C SER A 337 2.83 -15.50 7.13
N PHE A 338 2.17 -16.08 6.13
CA PHE A 338 0.74 -15.93 5.92
C PHE A 338 -0.04 -16.61 7.06
N LEU A 339 -1.04 -15.92 7.60
CA LEU A 339 -1.90 -16.48 8.64
C LEU A 339 -3.28 -16.84 8.08
N GLN A 340 -3.95 -15.90 7.44
CA GLN A 340 -5.28 -16.12 6.85
C GLN A 340 -5.68 -15.00 5.90
N MET A 341 -6.64 -15.28 5.01
CA MET A 341 -7.35 -14.25 4.25
C MET A 341 -8.40 -13.58 5.12
N TRP A 342 -8.59 -12.27 4.94
CA TRP A 342 -9.69 -11.54 5.55
C TRP A 342 -10.44 -10.73 4.52
N GLN A 343 -11.75 -11.01 4.41
CA GLN A 343 -12.70 -10.22 3.67
C GLN A 343 -13.49 -9.39 4.67
N ILE A 344 -13.45 -8.07 4.52
CA ILE A 344 -14.24 -7.16 5.37
C ILE A 344 -15.73 -7.40 5.21
N ARG A 345 -16.48 -7.10 6.28
CA ARG A 345 -17.94 -7.23 6.32
C ARG A 345 -18.64 -6.01 5.76
N GLN A 346 -18.00 -4.87 5.85
CA GLN A 346 -18.51 -3.60 5.37
C GLN A 346 -17.36 -2.79 4.78
N PRO A 347 -17.43 -2.44 3.48
CA PRO A 347 -16.42 -1.58 2.87
C PRO A 347 -16.33 -0.21 3.56
N PRO A 348 -15.15 0.40 3.63
CA PRO A 348 -15.02 1.79 4.04
C PRO A 348 -15.68 2.70 3.01
N THR A 349 -16.03 3.90 3.44
CA THR A 349 -16.37 5.00 2.52
C THR A 349 -15.10 5.65 1.98
N LEU A 350 -15.24 6.59 1.05
CA LEU A 350 -14.09 7.37 0.55
C LEU A 350 -13.52 8.34 1.60
N GLU A 351 -14.24 8.55 2.68
CA GLU A 351 -13.85 9.42 3.79
C GLU A 351 -13.34 8.65 5.03
N GLY A 352 -13.37 7.32 4.96
CA GLY A 352 -12.94 6.43 6.05
C GLY A 352 -14.07 5.87 6.92
#